data_95903568262331d1ccddb6d6c26f32e6
#
_entry.id   95903568262331d1ccddb6d6c26f32e6
#
_cell.length_a   1.000
_cell.length_b   1.000
_cell.length_c   1.000
_cell.angle_alpha   90.00
_cell.angle_beta   90.00
_cell.angle_gamma   90.00
#
_symmetry.space_group_name_H-M   'P 1'
#
loop_
_entity.id
_entity.type
_entity.pdbx_description
1 polymer ?
#
loop_
_entity_poly.entity_id
_entity_poly.type
_entity_poly.pdbx_seq_one_letter_code
_entity_poly.pdbx_strand_id
1 'polypeptide(L)'
;MDKNTVEKNNTFKPIYVQDEMSSSYLSYAMSVIVSRALPDIRDGLKPVHRRILYAMYKGGYDWSKQFRKSARIVGDVIGKYHPHGDQSVYDALVRMVQDFSMSLPLVDGQGNFGSKIGRASCRERV
;
A
#
# COMPACT_ATOMS: atom_id res chain seq x y z
N MET A 1 56.67 -4.34 -34.80
CA MET A 1 55.78 -5.35 -34.18
C MET A 1 55.55 -4.93 -32.76
N ASP A 2 54.65 -3.99 -32.55
CA ASP A 2 54.35 -3.45 -31.23
C ASP A 2 53.19 -4.20 -30.63
N LYS A 3 53.46 -4.91 -29.54
CA LYS A 3 52.45 -5.58 -28.74
C LYS A 3 51.88 -4.56 -27.75
N ASN A 4 50.79 -3.91 -28.13
CA ASN A 4 49.98 -3.16 -27.17
C ASN A 4 49.23 -4.13 -26.26
N THR A 5 49.83 -4.39 -25.11
CA THR A 5 49.19 -5.05 -23.99
C THR A 5 48.23 -4.04 -23.33
N VAL A 6 46.96 -4.15 -23.62
CA VAL A 6 45.93 -3.40 -22.90
C VAL A 6 45.83 -4.01 -21.51
N GLU A 7 46.50 -3.40 -20.54
CA GLU A 7 46.25 -3.66 -19.13
C GLU A 7 44.86 -3.18 -18.78
N LYS A 8 43.91 -4.13 -18.66
CA LYS A 8 42.64 -3.88 -18.02
C LYS A 8 42.91 -3.71 -16.52
N ASN A 9 43.07 -2.48 -16.09
CA ASN A 9 43.07 -2.12 -14.67
C ASN A 9 41.67 -2.40 -14.09
N ASN A 10 41.38 -3.64 -13.75
CA ASN A 10 40.28 -3.99 -12.89
C ASN A 10 40.63 -3.57 -11.46
N THR A 11 40.42 -2.32 -11.15
CA THR A 11 40.53 -1.77 -9.80
C THR A 11 39.35 -2.31 -8.99
N PHE A 12 39.50 -3.50 -8.43
CA PHE A 12 38.55 -4.00 -7.44
C PHE A 12 38.68 -3.13 -6.18
N LYS A 13 37.63 -2.41 -5.84
CA LYS A 13 37.54 -1.69 -4.59
C LYS A 13 37.05 -2.64 -3.51
N PRO A 14 37.84 -2.96 -2.48
CA PRO A 14 37.33 -3.80 -1.38
C PRO A 14 36.23 -3.04 -0.64
N ILE A 15 35.08 -3.69 -0.48
CA ILE A 15 33.95 -3.17 0.29
C ILE A 15 33.73 -4.13 1.45
N TYR A 16 33.66 -3.59 2.66
CA TYR A 16 33.32 -4.38 3.83
C TYR A 16 31.87 -4.79 3.79
N VAL A 17 31.59 -6.07 4.06
CA VAL A 17 30.23 -6.63 4.06
C VAL A 17 29.30 -5.86 5.00
N GLN A 18 29.82 -5.41 6.14
CA GLN A 18 29.06 -4.64 7.13
C GLN A 18 28.55 -3.31 6.55
N ASP A 19 29.43 -2.59 5.84
CA ASP A 19 29.09 -1.30 5.26
C ASP A 19 28.07 -1.45 4.13
N GLU A 20 28.25 -2.46 3.28
CA GLU A 20 27.32 -2.75 2.19
C GLU A 20 25.96 -3.19 2.72
N MET A 21 25.91 -4.08 3.71
CA MET A 21 24.67 -4.52 4.33
C MET A 21 23.94 -3.37 5.03
N SER A 22 24.65 -2.52 5.77
CA SER A 22 24.08 -1.36 6.45
C SER A 22 23.49 -0.36 5.46
N SER A 23 24.22 -0.03 4.40
CA SER A 23 23.78 0.88 3.34
C SER A 23 22.57 0.34 2.59
N SER A 24 22.61 -0.93 2.19
CA SER A 24 21.51 -1.58 1.48
C SER A 24 20.25 -1.70 2.34
N TYR A 25 20.41 -2.04 3.61
CA TYR A 25 19.30 -2.11 4.55
C TYR A 25 18.66 -0.74 4.80
N LEU A 26 19.48 0.29 4.98
CA LEU A 26 19.00 1.67 5.14
C LEU A 26 18.25 2.14 3.89
N SER A 27 18.79 1.89 2.71
CA SER A 27 18.16 2.23 1.43
C SER A 27 16.81 1.53 1.26
N TYR A 28 16.73 0.24 1.59
CA TYR A 28 15.47 -0.51 1.58
C TYR A 28 14.46 0.06 2.58
N ALA A 29 14.87 0.30 3.83
CA ALA A 29 14.00 0.87 4.86
C ALA A 29 13.47 2.24 4.47
N MET A 30 14.30 3.12 3.93
CA MET A 30 13.89 4.44 3.43
C MET A 30 12.91 4.33 2.27
N SER A 31 13.13 3.43 1.33
CA SER A 31 12.22 3.18 0.22
C SER A 31 10.84 2.73 0.71
N VAL A 32 10.77 1.81 1.67
CA VAL A 32 9.51 1.35 2.26
C VAL A 32 8.79 2.48 3.01
N ILE A 33 9.51 3.28 3.79
CA ILE A 33 8.92 4.41 4.53
C ILE A 33 8.32 5.42 3.55
N VAL A 34 9.09 5.86 2.56
CA VAL A 34 8.65 6.91 1.63
C VAL A 34 7.53 6.43 0.71
N SER A 35 7.64 5.22 0.17
CA SER A 35 6.69 4.72 -0.83
C SER A 35 5.45 4.06 -0.26
N ARG A 36 5.45 3.69 1.01
CA ARG A 36 4.36 2.88 1.60
C ARG A 36 3.79 3.43 2.91
N ALA A 37 4.65 3.89 3.83
CA ALA A 37 4.23 4.22 5.20
C ALA A 37 3.77 5.67 5.35
N LEU A 38 4.39 6.61 4.63
CA LEU A 38 4.05 8.03 4.74
C LEU A 38 2.83 8.39 3.89
N PRO A 39 1.87 9.13 4.48
CA PRO A 39 0.77 9.71 3.71
C PRO A 39 1.28 10.87 2.84
N ASP A 40 0.58 11.12 1.72
CA ASP A 40 0.86 12.28 0.86
C ASP A 40 0.48 13.57 1.60
N ILE A 41 1.35 14.57 1.56
CA ILE A 41 1.14 15.85 2.24
C ILE A 41 -0.08 16.62 1.72
N ARG A 42 -0.49 16.37 0.48
CA ARG A 42 -1.58 17.09 -0.18
C ARG A 42 -2.96 16.61 0.26
N ASP A 43 -3.14 15.31 0.45
CA ASP A 43 -4.44 14.68 0.69
C ASP A 43 -4.46 13.71 1.90
N GLY A 44 -3.31 13.48 2.53
CA GLY A 44 -3.20 12.57 3.67
C GLY A 44 -3.38 11.10 3.33
N LEU A 45 -3.44 10.74 2.05
CA LEU A 45 -3.67 9.35 1.63
C LEU A 45 -2.36 8.59 1.50
N LYS A 46 -2.35 7.37 2.00
CA LYS A 46 -1.31 6.39 1.71
C LYS A 46 -1.56 5.75 0.35
N PRO A 47 -0.55 5.16 -0.30
CA PRO A 47 -0.72 4.50 -1.59
C PRO A 47 -1.82 3.44 -1.62
N VAL A 48 -2.02 2.69 -0.54
CA VAL A 48 -3.09 1.68 -0.44
C VAL A 48 -4.48 2.32 -0.50
N HIS A 49 -4.70 3.44 0.20
CA HIS A 49 -5.96 4.16 0.17
C HIS A 49 -6.29 4.65 -1.24
N ARG A 50 -5.29 5.21 -1.92
CA ARG A 50 -5.43 5.70 -3.30
C ARG A 50 -5.78 4.57 -4.28
N ARG A 51 -5.18 3.40 -4.12
CA ARG A 51 -5.49 2.22 -4.94
C ARG A 51 -6.90 1.71 -4.71
N ILE A 52 -7.37 1.72 -3.47
CA ILE A 52 -8.75 1.34 -3.12
C ILE A 52 -9.74 2.31 -3.78
N LEU A 53 -9.59 3.62 -3.59
CA LEU A 53 -10.46 4.63 -4.19
C LEU A 53 -10.46 4.56 -5.72
N TYR A 54 -9.30 4.36 -6.32
CA TYR A 54 -9.19 4.20 -7.77
C TYR A 54 -9.89 2.94 -8.28
N ALA A 55 -9.74 1.81 -7.58
CA ALA A 55 -10.42 0.58 -7.92
C ALA A 55 -11.95 0.73 -7.82
N MET A 56 -12.44 1.41 -6.78
CA MET A 56 -13.85 1.71 -6.60
C MET A 56 -14.38 2.62 -7.71
N TYR A 57 -13.66 3.67 -8.05
CA TYR A 57 -14.01 4.56 -9.16
C TYR A 57 -14.10 3.80 -10.49
N LYS A 58 -13.08 3.01 -10.83
CA LYS A 58 -13.07 2.18 -12.04
C LYS A 58 -14.12 1.07 -12.05
N GLY A 59 -14.46 0.53 -10.88
CA GLY A 59 -15.54 -0.45 -10.72
C GLY A 59 -16.94 0.19 -10.76
N GLY A 60 -17.01 1.52 -10.79
CA GLY A 60 -18.27 2.26 -10.78
C GLY A 60 -19.05 2.08 -9.48
N TYR A 61 -18.34 2.01 -8.36
CA TYR A 61 -18.95 1.93 -7.03
C TYR A 61 -19.21 3.36 -6.52
N ASP A 62 -20.26 3.98 -7.04
CA ASP A 62 -20.68 5.31 -6.66
C ASP A 62 -21.70 5.28 -5.51
N TRP A 63 -21.79 6.36 -4.77
CA TRP A 63 -22.76 6.58 -3.69
C TRP A 63 -24.23 6.37 -4.11
N SER A 64 -24.54 6.53 -5.39
CA SER A 64 -25.89 6.35 -5.94
C SER A 64 -26.25 4.89 -6.22
N LYS A 65 -25.30 3.97 -6.08
CA LYS A 65 -25.49 2.55 -6.41
C LYS A 65 -25.62 1.69 -5.15
N GLN A 66 -26.12 0.48 -5.36
CA GLN A 66 -26.27 -0.47 -4.27
C GLN A 66 -24.91 -0.84 -3.67
N PHE A 67 -24.88 -1.01 -2.36
CA PHE A 67 -23.73 -1.49 -1.62
C PHE A 67 -23.19 -2.82 -2.17
N ARG A 68 -21.91 -2.95 -2.20
CA ARG A 68 -21.20 -4.16 -2.65
C ARG A 68 -20.46 -4.81 -1.48
N LYS A 69 -20.24 -6.12 -1.57
CA LYS A 69 -19.46 -6.83 -0.57
C LYS A 69 -18.01 -6.30 -0.58
N SER A 70 -17.47 -5.98 0.60
CA SER A 70 -16.09 -5.53 0.79
C SER A 70 -15.06 -6.47 0.17
N ALA A 71 -15.29 -7.78 0.30
CA ALA A 71 -14.43 -8.81 -0.31
C ALA A 71 -14.29 -8.67 -1.83
N ARG A 72 -15.31 -8.17 -2.54
CA ARG A 72 -15.24 -7.93 -3.98
C ARG A 72 -14.29 -6.77 -4.29
N ILE A 73 -14.40 -5.69 -3.53
CA ILE A 73 -13.53 -4.52 -3.69
C ILE A 73 -12.08 -4.89 -3.40
N VAL A 74 -11.85 -5.61 -2.29
CA VAL A 74 -10.52 -6.11 -1.93
C VAL A 74 -9.94 -7.01 -3.04
N GLY A 75 -10.75 -7.92 -3.58
CA GLY A 75 -10.34 -8.78 -4.70
C GLY A 75 -9.96 -8.01 -5.96
N ASP A 76 -10.74 -6.98 -6.32
CA ASP A 76 -10.44 -6.11 -7.47
C ASP A 76 -9.13 -5.31 -7.26
N VAL A 77 -8.89 -4.85 -6.03
CA VAL A 77 -7.65 -4.12 -5.68
C VAL A 77 -6.43 -5.03 -5.79
N ILE A 78 -6.50 -6.22 -5.20
CA ILE A 78 -5.37 -7.16 -5.20
C ILE A 78 -5.09 -7.65 -6.62
N GLY A 79 -6.11 -8.04 -7.35
CA GLY A 79 -5.95 -8.59 -8.69
C GLY A 79 -5.36 -7.62 -9.70
N LYS A 80 -5.53 -6.30 -9.50
CA LYS A 80 -5.15 -5.30 -10.51
C LYS A 80 -4.07 -4.33 -10.05
N TYR A 81 -4.04 -3.97 -8.77
CA TYR A 81 -3.27 -2.80 -8.32
C TYR A 81 -2.32 -3.05 -7.16
N HIS A 82 -2.54 -4.10 -6.37
CA HIS A 82 -1.79 -4.30 -5.13
C HIS A 82 -1.47 -5.78 -4.90
N PRO A 83 -0.34 -6.29 -5.44
CA PRO A 83 0.05 -7.70 -5.34
C PRO A 83 0.59 -8.04 -3.94
N HIS A 84 -0.17 -7.79 -2.90
CA HIS A 84 0.14 -8.08 -1.49
C HIS A 84 -1.05 -8.79 -0.84
N GLY A 85 -0.93 -9.16 0.43
CA GLY A 85 -1.98 -9.87 1.16
C GLY A 85 -3.30 -9.10 1.25
N ASP A 86 -4.41 -9.83 1.21
CA ASP A 86 -5.77 -9.32 1.27
C ASP A 86 -6.09 -8.59 2.59
N GLN A 87 -5.56 -9.10 3.69
CA GLN A 87 -5.82 -8.55 5.02
C GLN A 87 -5.42 -7.07 5.13
N SER A 88 -4.27 -6.69 4.58
CA SER A 88 -3.79 -5.31 4.64
C SER A 88 -4.69 -4.34 3.88
N VAL A 89 -5.23 -4.77 2.74
CA VAL A 89 -6.16 -3.99 1.93
C VAL A 89 -7.52 -3.88 2.62
N TYR A 90 -7.99 -4.99 3.19
CA TYR A 90 -9.23 -5.03 3.96
C TYR A 90 -9.18 -4.11 5.18
N ASP A 91 -8.12 -4.19 5.98
CA ASP A 91 -7.94 -3.33 7.15
C ASP A 91 -7.87 -1.83 6.76
N ALA A 92 -7.24 -1.53 5.62
CA ALA A 92 -7.22 -0.16 5.11
C ALA A 92 -8.62 0.31 4.69
N LEU A 93 -9.39 -0.54 4.01
CA LEU A 93 -10.77 -0.24 3.60
C LEU A 93 -11.65 0.01 4.83
N VAL A 94 -11.57 -0.85 5.84
CA VAL A 94 -12.32 -0.71 7.10
C VAL A 94 -12.03 0.64 7.77
N ARG A 95 -10.77 1.05 7.84
CA ARG A 95 -10.39 2.35 8.42
C ARG A 95 -10.95 3.54 7.64
N MET A 96 -11.12 3.41 6.32
CA MET A 96 -11.70 4.48 5.48
C MET A 96 -13.21 4.65 5.69
N VAL A 97 -13.88 3.62 6.21
CA VAL A 97 -15.32 3.64 6.54
C VAL A 97 -15.56 4.14 7.96
N GLN A 98 -14.61 3.95 8.88
CA GLN A 98 -14.75 4.30 10.28
C GLN A 98 -14.69 5.81 10.50
N ASP A 99 -15.72 6.39 11.10
CA ASP A 99 -15.84 7.80 11.46
C ASP A 99 -14.83 8.26 12.51
N PHE A 100 -14.38 7.33 13.37
CA PHE A 100 -13.39 7.60 14.41
C PHE A 100 -11.94 7.40 13.96
N SER A 101 -11.72 6.79 12.78
CA SER A 101 -10.39 6.56 12.22
C SER A 101 -9.92 7.66 11.29
N MET A 102 -10.86 8.36 10.66
CA MET A 102 -10.60 9.45 9.72
C MET A 102 -11.46 10.66 10.06
N SER A 103 -10.91 11.86 9.86
CA SER A 103 -11.65 13.12 10.08
C SER A 103 -12.88 13.23 9.16
N LEU A 104 -12.76 12.70 7.94
CA LEU A 104 -13.84 12.57 6.98
C LEU A 104 -13.82 11.16 6.42
N PRO A 105 -14.85 10.34 6.64
CA PRO A 105 -14.97 9.03 6.01
C PRO A 105 -14.99 9.18 4.49
N LEU A 106 -14.12 8.45 3.81
CA LEU A 106 -14.01 8.50 2.36
C LEU A 106 -14.88 7.45 1.66
N VAL A 107 -15.33 6.47 2.40
CA VAL A 107 -16.12 5.35 1.91
C VAL A 107 -17.32 5.20 2.82
N ASP A 108 -18.49 5.10 2.23
CA ASP A 108 -19.73 4.80 2.94
C ASP A 108 -19.91 3.28 3.07
N GLY A 109 -20.23 2.80 4.26
CA GLY A 109 -20.34 1.39 4.55
C GLY A 109 -21.62 1.03 5.27
N GLN A 110 -22.26 -0.07 4.84
CA GLN A 110 -23.43 -0.64 5.49
C GLN A 110 -23.04 -1.91 6.25
N GLY A 111 -23.00 -1.83 7.57
CA GLY A 111 -22.65 -2.94 8.43
C GLY A 111 -21.89 -2.48 9.67
N ASN A 112 -21.34 -3.44 10.39
CA ASN A 112 -20.54 -3.12 11.57
C ASN A 112 -19.05 -3.19 11.21
N PHE A 113 -18.43 -2.05 11.01
CA PHE A 113 -16.99 -1.91 10.70
C PHE A 113 -16.12 -1.75 11.97
N GLY A 114 -16.56 -2.30 13.07
CA GLY A 114 -15.95 -2.13 14.36
C GLY A 114 -16.51 -0.90 15.08
N SER A 115 -16.82 -1.07 16.35
CA SER A 115 -17.15 0.02 17.24
C SER A 115 -15.98 0.25 18.19
N LYS A 116 -15.98 1.39 18.88
CA LYS A 116 -15.03 1.65 19.97
C LYS A 116 -15.11 0.61 21.10
N ILE A 117 -16.14 -0.24 21.10
CA ILE A 117 -16.50 -1.16 22.21
C ILE A 117 -16.52 -2.63 21.76
N GLY A 118 -15.88 -3.05 20.69
CA GLY A 118 -15.76 -4.46 20.39
C GLY A 118 -15.60 -4.84 18.93
N ARG A 119 -14.97 -5.98 18.71
CA ARG A 119 -14.90 -6.65 17.42
C ARG A 119 -16.22 -7.37 17.18
N ALA A 120 -17.00 -6.92 16.25
CA ALA A 120 -18.13 -7.69 15.76
C ALA A 120 -17.77 -8.31 14.41
N SER A 121 -18.11 -9.58 14.23
CA SER A 121 -17.98 -10.26 12.94
C SER A 121 -18.99 -9.66 11.97
N CYS A 122 -18.54 -9.18 10.84
CA CYS A 122 -19.37 -8.39 9.95
C CYS A 122 -19.48 -9.03 8.57
N ARG A 123 -20.69 -9.14 8.11
CA ARG A 123 -21.01 -9.16 6.68
C ARG A 123 -21.08 -7.71 6.23
N GLU A 124 -20.01 -7.24 5.66
CA GLU A 124 -19.84 -5.84 5.30
C GLU A 124 -20.21 -5.62 3.84
N ARG A 125 -20.89 -4.50 3.58
CA ARG A 125 -21.11 -3.94 2.24
C ARG A 125 -20.59 -2.53 2.25
N VAL A 126 -19.87 -2.16 1.22
CA VAL A 126 -19.29 -0.83 1.01
C VAL A 126 -19.89 -0.20 -0.23
#